data_d31844d571904c05071e1b95de49cd9a
#
_entry.id   d31844d571904c05071e1b95de49cd9a
#
_cell.length_a   1.000
_cell.length_b   1.000
_cell.length_c   1.000
_cell.angle_alpha   90.00
_cell.angle_beta   90.00
_cell.angle_gamma   90.00
#
_symmetry.space_group_name_H-M   'P 1'
#
loop_
_entity.id
_entity.type
_entity.pdbx_description
1 polymer ?
#
loop_
_entity_poly.entity_id
_entity_poly.type
_entity_poly.pdbx_seq_one_letter_code
_entity_poly.pdbx_strand_id
1 'polypeptide(L)'
;MRILLVCLAFCACAAEGPDEKAVEIRPGSTMDAELHFDRGVALAARGRHTEAIDAYLKAADLAPSYTKVQYNLGNAYVRQLDYPHAIEAYQRVLALDSTHVSARHNLAAMYVKQLNYAQAIEEHRKVLALDPRHMATYYDLSYIYFLRGEYSEVETLLAEGVRRDSTDASFHRLLGRVRFKERAFDQAAVALKRSVELDSSHAATFTDLAQVELKRRDYPAAEQAARRAVELDGFAKEAYFVLSNALKRLGRREESKQLLERFRALDQQLDKIDDQLRMLGNEPDDHEARAQLGLLYTQQGRFAEAAEAYRLASRIAPDSLRYRNNLGNLYLRLGQLDQAVAEYQVALHLDPEYAKGHYNLGQAYMGLQRFDEALASLGQAKKRSPEDVEVNYFIGLLHARAGDFAQAAEALAVAVEGRPEFFDARQKLAVAYLKTGKVEDSKREMAVIQKMKEEGEKDE
;
A
#
# COMPACT_ATOMS: atom_id res chain seq x y z
N MET A 1 -25.56 7.83 5.10
CA MET A 1 -24.81 7.25 6.24
C MET A 1 -23.45 6.85 5.67
N ARG A 2 -22.49 7.78 5.68
CA ARG A 2 -21.17 7.60 5.07
C ARG A 2 -20.39 6.58 5.90
N ILE A 3 -20.04 5.46 5.30
CA ILE A 3 -19.15 4.47 5.90
C ILE A 3 -17.76 5.11 5.90
N LEU A 4 -17.36 5.66 7.06
CA LEU A 4 -15.97 6.07 7.29
C LEU A 4 -15.12 4.80 7.21
N LEU A 5 -14.35 4.66 6.12
CA LEU A 5 -13.23 3.72 6.07
C LEU A 5 -12.18 4.18 7.08
N VAL A 6 -12.33 3.68 8.30
CA VAL A 6 -11.32 3.88 9.33
C VAL A 6 -10.15 2.95 8.99
N CYS A 7 -9.04 3.54 8.56
CA CYS A 7 -7.76 2.87 8.61
C CYS A 7 -7.44 2.58 10.08
N LEU A 8 -7.88 1.42 10.58
CA LEU A 8 -7.25 0.82 11.73
C LEU A 8 -5.81 0.53 11.33
N ALA A 9 -4.86 1.12 12.05
CA ALA A 9 -3.46 0.78 11.91
C ALA A 9 -3.36 -0.74 12.01
N PHE A 10 -3.00 -1.39 10.91
CA PHE A 10 -2.72 -2.82 10.92
C PHE A 10 -1.49 -3.01 11.79
N CYS A 11 -1.70 -3.46 13.02
CA CYS A 11 -0.63 -4.08 13.78
C CYS A 11 -0.01 -5.13 12.87
N ALA A 12 1.28 -5.00 12.59
CA ALA A 12 2.04 -6.01 11.90
C ALA A 12 1.87 -7.31 12.69
N CYS A 13 1.14 -8.28 12.12
CA CYS A 13 1.11 -9.62 12.66
C CYS A 13 2.54 -10.15 12.59
N ALA A 14 3.28 -10.02 13.68
CA ALA A 14 4.55 -10.70 13.86
C ALA A 14 4.24 -12.22 13.80
N ALA A 15 4.96 -12.93 12.95
CA ALA A 15 4.97 -14.37 12.96
C ALA A 15 5.54 -14.82 14.33
N GLU A 16 4.70 -15.43 15.16
CA GLU A 16 5.16 -15.98 16.44
C GLU A 16 6.18 -17.10 16.18
N GLY A 17 7.31 -17.02 16.90
CA GLY A 17 8.28 -18.10 17.00
C GLY A 17 7.72 -19.31 17.75
N PRO A 18 8.42 -20.44 17.77
CA PRO A 18 7.84 -21.73 18.17
C PRO A 18 7.65 -21.80 19.69
N ASP A 19 6.40 -21.94 20.13
CA ASP A 19 6.07 -22.44 21.48
C ASP A 19 5.60 -23.89 21.40
N GLU A 20 6.35 -24.75 22.12
CA GLU A 20 6.12 -26.20 22.21
C GLU A 20 4.99 -26.52 23.21
N LYS A 21 3.90 -27.11 22.70
CA LYS A 21 3.13 -28.13 23.43
C LYS A 21 2.66 -29.18 22.46
N ALA A 22 3.21 -30.37 22.63
CA ALA A 22 2.96 -31.52 21.78
C ALA A 22 1.54 -32.08 21.95
N VAL A 23 0.83 -32.22 20.82
CA VAL A 23 -0.34 -33.09 20.66
C VAL A 23 0.10 -34.26 19.80
N GLU A 24 -0.11 -35.49 20.28
CA GLU A 24 0.22 -36.73 19.56
C GLU A 24 -0.51 -36.82 18.22
N ILE A 25 0.24 -36.97 17.13
CA ILE A 25 -0.26 -37.05 15.77
C ILE A 25 0.36 -38.26 15.07
N ARG A 26 -0.43 -38.93 14.24
CA ARG A 26 -0.03 -40.14 13.52
C ARG A 26 1.10 -39.87 12.52
N PRO A 27 2.14 -40.73 12.43
CA PRO A 27 3.24 -40.57 11.49
C PRO A 27 2.76 -40.73 10.04
N GLY A 28 3.08 -39.73 9.19
CA GLY A 28 2.80 -39.75 7.75
C GLY A 28 2.00 -38.53 7.27
N SER A 29 0.89 -38.17 7.95
CA SER A 29 0.05 -37.02 7.57
C SER A 29 0.55 -35.68 8.09
N THR A 30 1.36 -35.66 9.14
CA THR A 30 1.92 -34.48 9.76
C THR A 30 2.99 -33.83 8.92
N MET A 31 3.92 -34.60 8.39
CA MET A 31 5.04 -34.08 7.60
C MET A 31 4.56 -33.43 6.30
N ASP A 32 3.52 -34.01 5.67
CA ASP A 32 2.89 -33.43 4.49
C ASP A 32 2.09 -32.17 4.86
N ALA A 33 1.41 -32.14 6.01
CA ALA A 33 0.70 -30.96 6.50
C ALA A 33 1.67 -29.83 6.82
N GLU A 34 2.80 -30.13 7.46
CA GLU A 34 3.87 -29.13 7.73
C GLU A 34 4.48 -28.59 6.44
N LEU A 35 4.75 -29.45 5.45
CA LEU A 35 5.27 -29.01 4.15
C LEU A 35 4.29 -28.02 3.45
N HIS A 36 2.99 -28.35 3.46
CA HIS A 36 1.99 -27.44 2.90
C HIS A 36 1.84 -26.17 3.72
N PHE A 37 1.94 -26.24 5.04
CA PHE A 37 1.94 -25.07 5.93
C PHE A 37 3.13 -24.15 5.64
N ASP A 38 4.35 -24.67 5.60
CA ASP A 38 5.57 -23.90 5.32
C ASP A 38 5.53 -23.28 3.92
N ARG A 39 5.00 -24.00 2.94
CA ARG A 39 4.72 -23.45 1.62
C ARG A 39 3.74 -22.28 1.70
N GLY A 40 2.67 -22.40 2.46
CA GLY A 40 1.69 -21.34 2.69
C GLY A 40 2.32 -20.11 3.33
N VAL A 41 3.17 -20.28 4.36
CA VAL A 41 3.92 -19.21 5.01
C VAL A 41 4.86 -18.49 4.02
N ALA A 42 5.61 -19.25 3.23
CA ALA A 42 6.50 -18.69 2.22
C ALA A 42 5.74 -17.89 1.13
N LEU A 43 4.57 -18.36 0.72
CA LEU A 43 3.70 -17.69 -0.24
C LEU A 43 3.08 -16.41 0.38
N ALA A 44 2.60 -16.47 1.61
CA ALA A 44 2.04 -15.33 2.32
C ALA A 44 3.09 -14.22 2.52
N ALA A 45 4.32 -14.59 2.88
CA ALA A 45 5.45 -13.65 3.02
C ALA A 45 5.78 -12.92 1.70
N ARG A 46 5.51 -13.56 0.55
CA ARG A 46 5.64 -12.97 -0.78
C ARG A 46 4.38 -12.23 -1.26
N GLY A 47 3.38 -12.07 -0.39
CA GLY A 47 2.11 -11.43 -0.71
C GLY A 47 1.19 -12.25 -1.62
N ARG A 48 1.50 -13.55 -1.87
CA ARG A 48 0.70 -14.46 -2.71
C ARG A 48 -0.38 -15.14 -1.86
N HIS A 49 -1.29 -14.31 -1.31
CA HIS A 49 -2.25 -14.78 -0.29
C HIS A 49 -3.23 -15.84 -0.79
N THR A 50 -3.65 -15.76 -2.06
CA THR A 50 -4.52 -16.79 -2.67
C THR A 50 -3.87 -18.16 -2.66
N GLU A 51 -2.64 -18.25 -3.14
CA GLU A 51 -1.90 -19.50 -3.18
C GLU A 51 -1.48 -19.97 -1.77
N ALA A 52 -1.29 -19.04 -0.84
CA ALA A 52 -1.08 -19.35 0.56
C ALA A 52 -2.34 -20.01 1.15
N ILE A 53 -3.54 -19.49 0.86
CA ILE A 53 -4.81 -20.10 1.27
C ILE A 53 -4.94 -21.52 0.73
N ASP A 54 -4.66 -21.76 -0.56
CA ASP A 54 -4.71 -23.08 -1.16
C ASP A 54 -3.75 -24.06 -0.46
N ALA A 55 -2.55 -23.58 -0.10
CA ALA A 55 -1.58 -24.39 0.63
C ALA A 55 -2.03 -24.67 2.08
N TYR A 56 -2.56 -23.66 2.77
CA TYR A 56 -3.10 -23.82 4.12
C TYR A 56 -4.33 -24.73 4.16
N LEU A 57 -5.22 -24.67 3.17
CA LEU A 57 -6.37 -25.58 3.07
C LEU A 57 -5.91 -27.04 2.94
N LYS A 58 -4.91 -27.32 2.10
CA LYS A 58 -4.31 -28.65 1.99
C LYS A 58 -3.71 -29.10 3.32
N ALA A 59 -3.03 -28.22 4.03
CA ALA A 59 -2.50 -28.52 5.36
C ALA A 59 -3.61 -28.79 6.37
N ALA A 60 -4.71 -28.03 6.32
CA ALA A 60 -5.88 -28.21 7.20
C ALA A 60 -6.63 -29.52 6.93
N ASP A 61 -6.72 -29.95 5.69
CA ASP A 61 -7.32 -31.25 5.31
C ASP A 61 -6.50 -32.41 5.85
N LEU A 62 -5.16 -32.30 5.82
CA LEU A 62 -4.25 -33.32 6.32
C LEU A 62 -4.17 -33.33 7.86
N ALA A 63 -4.28 -32.19 8.50
CA ALA A 63 -4.21 -32.01 9.95
C ALA A 63 -5.25 -30.98 10.45
N PRO A 64 -6.52 -31.35 10.59
CA PRO A 64 -7.60 -30.45 10.98
C PRO A 64 -7.42 -29.79 12.36
N SER A 65 -6.69 -30.44 13.27
CA SER A 65 -6.38 -29.92 14.61
C SER A 65 -5.13 -29.05 14.67
N TYR A 66 -4.49 -28.78 13.53
CA TYR A 66 -3.29 -27.96 13.50
C TYR A 66 -3.66 -26.46 13.62
N THR A 67 -3.70 -25.97 14.85
CA THR A 67 -4.15 -24.62 15.22
C THR A 67 -3.42 -23.53 14.42
N LYS A 68 -2.10 -23.67 14.21
CA LYS A 68 -1.30 -22.68 13.45
C LYS A 68 -1.79 -22.55 11.99
N VAL A 69 -2.23 -23.64 11.37
CA VAL A 69 -2.79 -23.60 9.99
C VAL A 69 -4.06 -22.76 9.96
N GLN A 70 -4.99 -23.01 10.90
CA GLN A 70 -6.26 -22.28 10.96
C GLN A 70 -6.03 -20.80 11.25
N TYR A 71 -5.07 -20.46 12.13
CA TYR A 71 -4.72 -19.08 12.43
C TYR A 71 -4.17 -18.34 11.20
N ASN A 72 -3.21 -18.94 10.49
CA ASN A 72 -2.62 -18.34 9.29
C ASN A 72 -3.61 -18.30 8.13
N LEU A 73 -4.52 -19.25 8.03
CA LEU A 73 -5.63 -19.24 7.08
C LEU A 73 -6.54 -18.03 7.33
N GLY A 74 -6.92 -17.79 8.59
CA GLY A 74 -7.65 -16.59 8.99
C GLY A 74 -6.94 -15.31 8.61
N ASN A 75 -5.64 -15.20 8.89
CA ASN A 75 -4.82 -14.05 8.51
C ASN A 75 -4.77 -13.85 6.99
N ALA A 76 -4.68 -14.94 6.21
CA ALA A 76 -4.65 -14.88 4.75
C ALA A 76 -6.00 -14.43 4.16
N TYR A 77 -7.13 -14.88 4.72
CA TYR A 77 -8.46 -14.39 4.35
C TYR A 77 -8.66 -12.91 4.67
N VAL A 78 -8.16 -12.44 5.82
CA VAL A 78 -8.17 -11.00 6.17
C VAL A 78 -7.45 -10.18 5.10
N ARG A 79 -6.31 -10.67 4.60
CA ARG A 79 -5.56 -10.00 3.52
C ARG A 79 -6.34 -9.95 2.20
N GLN A 80 -7.23 -10.89 1.96
CA GLN A 80 -8.15 -10.91 0.82
C GLN A 80 -9.46 -10.15 1.06
N LEU A 81 -9.64 -9.53 2.23
CA LEU A 81 -10.88 -8.89 2.66
C LEU A 81 -12.07 -9.86 2.78
N ASP A 82 -11.78 -11.15 2.84
CA ASP A 82 -12.76 -12.22 3.03
C ASP A 82 -13.02 -12.43 4.52
N TYR A 83 -13.74 -11.50 5.10
CA TYR A 83 -14.01 -11.50 6.54
C TYR A 83 -14.87 -12.69 7.03
N PRO A 84 -15.87 -13.19 6.27
CA PRO A 84 -16.61 -14.37 6.68
C PRO A 84 -15.72 -15.60 6.90
N HIS A 85 -14.88 -15.96 5.93
CA HIS A 85 -13.98 -17.11 6.07
C HIS A 85 -12.88 -16.86 7.12
N ALA A 86 -12.42 -15.63 7.28
CA ALA A 86 -11.49 -15.29 8.37
C ALA A 86 -12.11 -15.54 9.75
N ILE A 87 -13.38 -15.15 9.96
CA ILE A 87 -14.12 -15.42 11.20
C ILE A 87 -14.21 -16.91 11.47
N GLU A 88 -14.62 -17.72 10.47
CA GLU A 88 -14.70 -19.16 10.62
C GLU A 88 -13.34 -19.78 11.00
N ALA A 89 -12.26 -19.33 10.35
CA ALA A 89 -10.92 -19.84 10.65
C ALA A 89 -10.50 -19.51 12.08
N TYR A 90 -10.70 -18.28 12.56
CA TYR A 90 -10.38 -17.92 13.95
C TYR A 90 -11.30 -18.62 14.95
N GLN A 91 -12.57 -18.83 14.64
CA GLN A 91 -13.47 -19.62 15.49
C GLN A 91 -13.00 -21.07 15.61
N ARG A 92 -12.47 -21.68 14.53
CA ARG A 92 -11.85 -23.01 14.57
C ARG A 92 -10.62 -23.04 15.46
N VAL A 93 -9.76 -21.98 15.40
CA VAL A 93 -8.64 -21.84 16.35
C VAL A 93 -9.16 -21.88 17.77
N LEU A 94 -10.16 -21.08 18.10
CA LEU A 94 -10.69 -20.96 19.45
C LEU A 94 -11.47 -22.19 19.94
N ALA A 95 -11.99 -23.01 19.01
CA ALA A 95 -12.56 -24.32 19.32
C ALA A 95 -11.47 -25.34 19.69
N LEU A 96 -10.28 -25.24 19.11
CA LEU A 96 -9.13 -26.09 19.43
C LEU A 96 -8.35 -25.59 20.64
N ASP A 97 -8.18 -24.28 20.77
CA ASP A 97 -7.51 -23.61 21.86
C ASP A 97 -8.29 -22.35 22.27
N SER A 98 -9.14 -22.48 23.29
CA SER A 98 -9.97 -21.36 23.79
C SER A 98 -9.15 -20.26 24.46
N THR A 99 -7.87 -20.46 24.72
CA THR A 99 -6.96 -19.50 25.35
C THR A 99 -6.10 -18.73 24.35
N HIS A 100 -6.25 -18.99 23.04
CA HIS A 100 -5.44 -18.35 21.99
C HIS A 100 -5.76 -16.86 21.85
N VAL A 101 -4.99 -16.03 22.55
CA VAL A 101 -5.18 -14.58 22.65
C VAL A 101 -5.23 -13.89 21.28
N SER A 102 -4.24 -14.14 20.43
CA SER A 102 -4.13 -13.49 19.12
C SER A 102 -5.31 -13.82 18.19
N ALA A 103 -5.79 -15.08 18.18
CA ALA A 103 -6.95 -15.45 17.37
C ALA A 103 -8.23 -14.77 17.86
N ARG A 104 -8.40 -14.66 19.18
CA ARG A 104 -9.55 -13.99 19.79
C ARG A 104 -9.53 -12.48 19.49
N HIS A 105 -8.36 -11.85 19.59
CA HIS A 105 -8.18 -10.44 19.24
C HIS A 105 -8.52 -10.20 17.74
N ASN A 106 -7.98 -11.03 16.84
CA ASN A 106 -8.26 -10.92 15.41
C ASN A 106 -9.74 -11.18 15.08
N LEU A 107 -10.38 -12.15 15.75
CA LEU A 107 -11.82 -12.39 15.63
C LEU A 107 -12.63 -11.15 16.00
N ALA A 108 -12.29 -10.50 17.13
CA ALA A 108 -12.94 -9.27 17.55
C ALA A 108 -12.78 -8.15 16.51
N ALA A 109 -11.58 -8.01 15.91
CA ALA A 109 -11.33 -7.05 14.83
C ALA A 109 -12.22 -7.33 13.60
N MET A 110 -12.46 -8.61 13.25
CA MET A 110 -13.38 -8.97 12.16
C MET A 110 -14.83 -8.60 12.48
N TYR A 111 -15.28 -8.79 13.71
CA TYR A 111 -16.60 -8.32 14.13
C TYR A 111 -16.74 -6.80 14.02
N VAL A 112 -15.69 -6.03 14.32
CA VAL A 112 -15.67 -4.57 14.08
C VAL A 112 -15.87 -4.26 12.60
N LYS A 113 -15.20 -5.00 11.69
CA LYS A 113 -15.37 -4.83 10.23
C LYS A 113 -16.79 -5.08 9.77
N GLN A 114 -17.50 -5.99 10.42
CA GLN A 114 -18.93 -6.26 10.18
C GLN A 114 -19.86 -5.32 10.96
N LEU A 115 -19.33 -4.30 11.65
CA LEU A 115 -20.09 -3.39 12.52
C LEU A 115 -20.79 -4.10 13.69
N ASN A 116 -20.41 -5.32 14.00
CA ASN A 116 -20.93 -6.10 15.13
C ASN A 116 -20.16 -5.78 16.41
N TYR A 117 -20.38 -4.57 16.92
CA TYR A 117 -19.64 -4.06 18.09
C TYR A 117 -19.91 -4.87 19.36
N ALA A 118 -21.09 -5.49 19.50
CA ALA A 118 -21.41 -6.27 20.69
C ALA A 118 -20.51 -7.51 20.82
N GLN A 119 -20.38 -8.29 19.76
CA GLN A 119 -19.49 -9.46 19.74
C GLN A 119 -18.02 -9.05 19.83
N ALA A 120 -17.62 -7.94 19.17
CA ALA A 120 -16.26 -7.43 19.27
C ALA A 120 -15.88 -7.06 20.71
N ILE A 121 -16.75 -6.37 21.44
CA ILE A 121 -16.55 -6.02 22.86
C ILE A 121 -16.42 -7.29 23.71
N GLU A 122 -17.28 -8.27 23.51
CA GLU A 122 -17.24 -9.53 24.26
C GLU A 122 -15.90 -10.25 24.06
N GLU A 123 -15.45 -10.40 22.82
CA GLU A 123 -14.17 -11.07 22.53
C GLU A 123 -12.97 -10.27 23.06
N HIS A 124 -12.96 -8.94 22.92
CA HIS A 124 -11.88 -8.10 23.49
C HIS A 124 -11.85 -8.17 25.02
N ARG A 125 -12.99 -8.24 25.71
CA ARG A 125 -13.01 -8.46 27.17
C ARG A 125 -12.43 -9.82 27.56
N LYS A 126 -12.70 -10.88 26.77
CA LYS A 126 -12.08 -12.19 26.98
C LYS A 126 -10.56 -12.15 26.74
N VAL A 127 -10.08 -11.35 25.77
CA VAL A 127 -8.64 -11.11 25.60
C VAL A 127 -8.03 -10.51 26.84
N LEU A 128 -8.61 -9.43 27.38
CA LEU A 128 -8.09 -8.79 28.59
C LEU A 128 -8.20 -9.65 29.86
N ALA A 129 -9.14 -10.59 29.89
CA ALA A 129 -9.23 -11.58 30.97
C ALA A 129 -8.11 -12.63 30.89
N LEU A 130 -7.68 -13.00 29.69
CA LEU A 130 -6.59 -13.95 29.45
C LEU A 130 -5.21 -13.28 29.54
N ASP A 131 -5.07 -12.12 28.94
CA ASP A 131 -3.86 -11.29 28.95
C ASP A 131 -4.19 -9.85 29.33
N PRO A 132 -4.14 -9.48 30.61
CA PRO A 132 -4.36 -8.11 31.06
C PRO A 132 -3.30 -7.10 30.60
N ARG A 133 -2.23 -7.54 29.90
CA ARG A 133 -1.18 -6.67 29.36
C ARG A 133 -1.30 -6.45 27.86
N HIS A 134 -2.31 -6.97 27.22
CA HIS A 134 -2.50 -6.86 25.77
C HIS A 134 -2.92 -5.42 25.39
N MET A 135 -1.94 -4.54 25.15
CA MET A 135 -2.14 -3.10 24.97
C MET A 135 -3.02 -2.76 23.77
N ALA A 136 -2.86 -3.47 22.66
CA ALA A 136 -3.69 -3.27 21.47
C ALA A 136 -5.19 -3.40 21.78
N THR A 137 -5.56 -4.35 22.65
CA THR A 137 -6.97 -4.55 23.03
C THR A 137 -7.54 -3.39 23.84
N TYR A 138 -6.74 -2.73 24.70
CA TYR A 138 -7.19 -1.51 25.38
C TYR A 138 -7.54 -0.43 24.38
N TYR A 139 -6.68 -0.23 23.37
CA TYR A 139 -6.94 0.75 22.32
C TYR A 139 -8.17 0.40 21.50
N ASP A 140 -8.26 -0.83 20.99
CA ASP A 140 -9.35 -1.27 20.11
C ASP A 140 -10.70 -1.21 20.84
N LEU A 141 -10.75 -1.67 22.08
CA LEU A 141 -11.96 -1.61 22.91
C LEU A 141 -12.37 -0.15 23.19
N SER A 142 -11.40 0.72 23.51
CA SER A 142 -11.63 2.15 23.66
C SER A 142 -12.17 2.76 22.37
N TYR A 143 -11.62 2.36 21.23
CA TYR A 143 -12.06 2.86 19.94
C TYR A 143 -13.49 2.41 19.58
N ILE A 144 -13.87 1.17 19.90
CA ILE A 144 -15.26 0.70 19.74
C ILE A 144 -16.22 1.53 20.58
N TYR A 145 -15.91 1.78 21.86
CA TYR A 145 -16.73 2.63 22.70
C TYR A 145 -16.78 4.08 22.22
N PHE A 146 -15.66 4.60 21.67
CA PHE A 146 -15.65 5.91 21.03
C PHE A 146 -16.61 5.99 19.85
N LEU A 147 -16.65 4.95 18.99
CA LEU A 147 -17.59 4.88 17.86
C LEU A 147 -19.05 4.82 18.30
N ARG A 148 -19.31 4.23 19.46
CA ARG A 148 -20.65 4.18 20.07
C ARG A 148 -21.03 5.45 20.85
N GLY A 149 -20.08 6.37 21.06
CA GLY A 149 -20.27 7.59 21.84
C GLY A 149 -20.27 7.37 23.35
N GLU A 150 -19.80 6.23 23.84
CA GLU A 150 -19.71 5.85 25.24
C GLU A 150 -18.37 6.36 25.83
N TYR A 151 -18.23 7.68 25.99
CA TYR A 151 -16.96 8.33 26.30
C TYR A 151 -16.43 8.04 27.70
N SER A 152 -17.29 7.75 28.69
CA SER A 152 -16.87 7.35 30.05
C SER A 152 -16.09 6.03 30.05
N GLU A 153 -16.56 5.06 29.27
CA GLU A 153 -15.89 3.78 29.08
C GLU A 153 -14.54 3.96 28.39
N VAL A 154 -14.49 4.85 27.37
CA VAL A 154 -13.24 5.21 26.68
C VAL A 154 -12.23 5.76 27.67
N GLU A 155 -12.61 6.74 28.51
CA GLU A 155 -11.70 7.35 29.48
C GLU A 155 -11.15 6.35 30.49
N THR A 156 -12.00 5.45 30.98
CA THR A 156 -11.59 4.40 31.91
C THR A 156 -10.53 3.48 31.30
N LEU A 157 -10.75 3.04 30.07
CA LEU A 157 -9.81 2.15 29.37
C LEU A 157 -8.52 2.87 28.96
N LEU A 158 -8.63 4.13 28.50
CA LEU A 158 -7.45 4.93 28.16
C LEU A 158 -6.60 5.26 29.38
N ALA A 159 -7.22 5.57 30.54
CA ALA A 159 -6.49 5.79 31.79
C ALA A 159 -5.70 4.54 32.19
N GLU A 160 -6.29 3.35 32.06
CA GLU A 160 -5.62 2.10 32.32
C GLU A 160 -4.50 1.83 31.30
N GLY A 161 -4.73 2.07 30.02
CA GLY A 161 -3.73 1.95 28.96
C GLY A 161 -2.52 2.86 29.21
N VAL A 162 -2.74 4.16 29.42
CA VAL A 162 -1.68 5.13 29.71
C VAL A 162 -0.93 4.80 31.02
N ARG A 163 -1.61 4.27 32.02
CA ARG A 163 -0.96 3.82 33.28
C ARG A 163 0.02 2.67 33.02
N ARG A 164 -0.27 1.80 32.06
CA ARG A 164 0.56 0.65 31.69
C ARG A 164 1.67 1.04 30.72
N ASP A 165 1.33 1.86 29.71
CA ASP A 165 2.27 2.42 28.76
C ASP A 165 1.96 3.89 28.50
N SER A 166 2.71 4.77 29.13
CA SER A 166 2.58 6.23 28.97
C SER A 166 3.25 6.75 27.68
N THR A 167 3.92 5.90 26.91
CA THR A 167 4.66 6.27 25.70
C THR A 167 3.91 5.95 24.40
N ASP A 168 2.77 5.25 24.50
CA ASP A 168 1.94 4.97 23.34
C ASP A 168 1.16 6.21 22.89
N ALA A 169 1.56 6.77 21.75
CA ALA A 169 0.96 7.97 21.17
C ALA A 169 -0.53 7.80 20.84
N SER A 170 -0.97 6.57 20.53
CA SER A 170 -2.33 6.27 20.10
C SER A 170 -3.38 6.54 21.19
N PHE A 171 -3.06 6.25 22.45
CA PHE A 171 -3.94 6.55 23.57
C PHE A 171 -4.16 8.06 23.75
N HIS A 172 -3.08 8.85 23.66
CA HIS A 172 -3.16 10.30 23.75
C HIS A 172 -3.95 10.90 22.57
N ARG A 173 -3.79 10.34 21.38
CA ARG A 173 -4.58 10.74 20.21
C ARG A 173 -6.07 10.47 20.45
N LEU A 174 -6.43 9.26 20.88
CA LEU A 174 -7.82 8.91 21.10
C LEU A 174 -8.44 9.75 22.22
N LEU A 175 -7.70 10.03 23.31
CA LEU A 175 -8.13 10.95 24.36
C LEU A 175 -8.40 12.35 23.77
N GLY A 176 -7.52 12.87 22.92
CA GLY A 176 -7.72 14.15 22.25
C GLY A 176 -8.99 14.18 21.42
N ARG A 177 -9.29 13.09 20.71
CA ARG A 177 -10.54 12.95 19.93
C ARG A 177 -11.80 12.90 20.83
N VAL A 178 -11.74 12.24 21.97
CA VAL A 178 -12.82 12.25 22.99
C VAL A 178 -13.05 13.69 23.45
N ARG A 179 -12.02 14.37 23.92
CA ARG A 179 -12.09 15.77 24.38
C ARG A 179 -12.62 16.71 23.30
N PHE A 180 -12.26 16.47 22.02
CA PHE A 180 -12.83 17.22 20.90
C PHE A 180 -14.35 17.02 20.78
N LYS A 181 -14.84 15.77 20.92
CA LYS A 181 -16.28 15.45 20.86
C LYS A 181 -17.04 16.10 22.02
N GLU A 182 -16.43 16.19 23.19
CA GLU A 182 -16.95 16.86 24.37
C GLU A 182 -16.83 18.40 24.31
N ARG A 183 -16.27 18.94 23.21
CA ARG A 183 -15.96 20.37 23.03
C ARG A 183 -14.94 20.95 24.01
N ALA A 184 -14.21 20.12 24.72
CA ALA A 184 -13.13 20.51 25.61
C ALA A 184 -11.83 20.75 24.80
N PHE A 185 -11.85 21.77 23.91
CA PHE A 185 -10.82 21.95 22.88
C PHE A 185 -9.42 22.21 23.46
N ASP A 186 -9.29 22.86 24.62
CA ASP A 186 -8.00 23.06 25.25
C ASP A 186 -7.38 21.76 25.75
N GLN A 187 -8.20 20.89 26.36
CA GLN A 187 -7.76 19.58 26.79
C GLN A 187 -7.45 18.67 25.60
N ALA A 188 -8.24 18.77 24.53
CA ALA A 188 -7.98 18.05 23.27
C ALA A 188 -6.61 18.44 22.67
N ALA A 189 -6.30 19.74 22.64
CA ALA A 189 -5.01 20.22 22.15
C ALA A 189 -3.83 19.69 22.99
N VAL A 190 -3.95 19.67 24.30
CA VAL A 190 -2.90 19.12 25.19
C VAL A 190 -2.67 17.64 24.90
N ALA A 191 -3.71 16.84 24.83
CA ALA A 191 -3.60 15.41 24.54
C ALA A 191 -3.00 15.14 23.15
N LEU A 192 -3.44 15.86 22.11
CA LEU A 192 -2.93 15.67 20.75
C LEU A 192 -1.49 16.15 20.61
N LYS A 193 -1.08 17.25 21.27
CA LYS A 193 0.32 17.69 21.31
C LYS A 193 1.19 16.61 21.96
N ARG A 194 0.73 16.00 23.05
CA ARG A 194 1.45 14.89 23.67
C ARG A 194 1.58 13.69 22.71
N SER A 195 0.53 13.37 21.97
CA SER A 195 0.58 12.32 20.94
C SER A 195 1.62 12.63 19.85
N VAL A 196 1.68 13.87 19.36
CA VAL A 196 2.67 14.32 18.35
C VAL A 196 4.11 14.29 18.88
N GLU A 197 4.32 14.62 20.16
CA GLU A 197 5.63 14.53 20.82
C GLU A 197 6.14 13.08 20.89
N LEU A 198 5.23 12.14 21.13
CA LEU A 198 5.55 10.70 21.22
C LEU A 198 5.74 10.08 19.82
N ASP A 199 4.91 10.46 18.86
CA ASP A 199 5.02 10.02 17.47
C ASP A 199 4.69 11.16 16.50
N SER A 200 5.72 11.72 15.87
CA SER A 200 5.63 12.79 14.88
C SER A 200 5.47 12.31 13.43
N SER A 201 5.32 11.01 13.20
CA SER A 201 5.20 10.44 11.85
C SER A 201 3.76 10.24 11.39
N HIS A 202 2.78 10.39 12.27
CA HIS A 202 1.40 10.00 12.01
C HIS A 202 0.54 11.18 11.53
N ALA A 203 0.29 11.26 10.21
CA ALA A 203 -0.47 12.34 9.57
C ALA A 203 -1.85 12.61 10.19
N ALA A 204 -2.57 11.55 10.57
CA ALA A 204 -3.90 11.70 11.14
C ALA A 204 -3.90 12.37 12.53
N THR A 205 -2.82 12.25 13.33
CA THR A 205 -2.69 12.97 14.60
C THR A 205 -2.55 14.47 14.36
N PHE A 206 -1.76 14.88 13.35
CA PHE A 206 -1.65 16.27 12.95
C PHE A 206 -2.95 16.83 12.38
N THR A 207 -3.72 16.00 11.65
CA THR A 207 -5.05 16.38 11.16
C THR A 207 -6.02 16.63 12.32
N ASP A 208 -6.05 15.73 13.30
CA ASP A 208 -6.86 15.88 14.51
C ASP A 208 -6.46 17.15 15.29
N LEU A 209 -5.14 17.40 15.46
CA LEU A 209 -4.61 18.60 16.11
C LEU A 209 -5.01 19.88 15.34
N ALA A 210 -4.86 19.89 14.03
CA ALA A 210 -5.24 21.02 13.19
C ALA A 210 -6.74 21.35 13.33
N GLN A 211 -7.61 20.32 13.38
CA GLN A 211 -9.04 20.53 13.61
C GLN A 211 -9.33 21.17 14.97
N VAL A 212 -8.64 20.73 16.02
CA VAL A 212 -8.76 21.28 17.37
C VAL A 212 -8.32 22.74 17.38
N GLU A 213 -7.13 23.05 16.83
CA GLU A 213 -6.60 24.44 16.82
C GLU A 213 -7.50 25.36 15.98
N LEU A 214 -8.08 24.88 14.88
CA LEU A 214 -9.08 25.62 14.11
C LEU A 214 -10.32 25.97 14.95
N LYS A 215 -10.81 25.04 15.80
CA LYS A 215 -11.93 25.30 16.73
C LYS A 215 -11.56 26.25 17.85
N ARG A 216 -10.33 26.22 18.33
CA ARG A 216 -9.75 27.18 19.29
C ARG A 216 -9.52 28.57 18.68
N ARG A 217 -9.67 28.70 17.35
CA ARG A 217 -9.36 29.91 16.56
C ARG A 217 -7.87 30.26 16.54
N ASP A 218 -7.00 29.33 16.89
CA ASP A 218 -5.56 29.47 16.67
C ASP A 218 -5.21 29.06 15.25
N TYR A 219 -5.48 29.99 14.32
CA TYR A 219 -5.34 29.72 12.90
C TYR A 219 -3.89 29.46 12.45
N PRO A 220 -2.85 30.14 13.03
CA PRO A 220 -1.46 29.82 12.74
C PRO A 220 -1.09 28.38 13.17
N ALA A 221 -1.48 27.96 14.37
CA ALA A 221 -1.23 26.60 14.84
C ALA A 221 -2.00 25.55 14.00
N ALA A 222 -3.24 25.86 13.60
CA ALA A 222 -4.03 25.01 12.70
C ALA A 222 -3.36 24.86 11.33
N GLU A 223 -2.83 25.96 10.75
CA GLU A 223 -2.06 25.92 9.49
C GLU A 223 -0.82 25.04 9.63
N GLN A 224 0.00 25.23 10.66
CA GLN A 224 1.22 24.47 10.88
C GLN A 224 0.94 22.96 10.97
N ALA A 225 -0.02 22.59 11.81
CA ALA A 225 -0.39 21.17 11.98
C ALA A 225 -0.97 20.57 10.69
N ALA A 226 -1.84 21.30 9.98
CA ALA A 226 -2.43 20.79 8.74
C ALA A 226 -1.40 20.65 7.60
N ARG A 227 -0.42 21.58 7.49
CA ARG A 227 0.69 21.44 6.53
C ARG A 227 1.50 20.19 6.82
N ARG A 228 1.82 19.95 8.10
CA ARG A 228 2.57 18.76 8.50
C ARG A 228 1.80 17.48 8.18
N ALA A 229 0.48 17.46 8.36
CA ALA A 229 -0.36 16.34 7.97
C ALA A 229 -0.29 16.06 6.46
N VAL A 230 -0.38 17.11 5.63
CA VAL A 230 -0.30 17.01 4.16
C VAL A 230 1.10 16.57 3.68
N GLU A 231 2.16 17.02 4.35
CA GLU A 231 3.54 16.57 4.06
C GLU A 231 3.73 15.08 4.35
N LEU A 232 3.16 14.60 5.44
CA LEU A 232 3.24 13.18 5.83
C LEU A 232 2.36 12.29 4.98
N ASP A 233 1.18 12.79 4.60
CA ASP A 233 0.23 12.08 3.74
C ASP A 233 -0.43 13.03 2.75
N GLY A 234 0.05 13.03 1.51
CA GLY A 234 -0.49 13.83 0.41
C GLY A 234 -1.94 13.48 0.01
N PHE A 235 -2.54 12.46 0.62
CA PHE A 235 -3.94 12.05 0.43
C PHE A 235 -4.83 12.30 1.65
N ALA A 236 -4.32 12.94 2.70
CA ALA A 236 -5.06 13.32 3.90
C ALA A 236 -6.10 14.43 3.59
N LYS A 237 -7.23 14.07 2.97
CA LYS A 237 -8.23 15.05 2.48
C LYS A 237 -8.72 15.99 3.56
N GLU A 238 -8.95 15.49 4.78
CA GLU A 238 -9.40 16.30 5.91
C GLU A 238 -8.37 17.39 6.28
N ALA A 239 -7.08 17.09 6.14
CA ALA A 239 -6.01 18.06 6.37
C ALA A 239 -6.05 19.20 5.34
N TYR A 240 -6.30 18.90 4.07
CA TYR A 240 -6.50 19.95 3.03
C TYR A 240 -7.68 20.86 3.35
N PHE A 241 -8.79 20.28 3.81
CA PHE A 241 -9.97 21.06 4.20
C PHE A 241 -9.67 21.99 5.40
N VAL A 242 -9.00 21.47 6.44
CA VAL A 242 -8.63 22.27 7.61
C VAL A 242 -7.65 23.35 7.24
N LEU A 243 -6.62 23.02 6.45
CA LEU A 243 -5.62 23.97 5.96
C LEU A 243 -6.26 25.09 5.15
N SER A 244 -7.14 24.77 4.21
CA SER A 244 -7.90 25.74 3.44
C SER A 244 -8.69 26.70 4.34
N ASN A 245 -9.37 26.19 5.37
CA ASN A 245 -10.13 26.99 6.31
C ASN A 245 -9.22 27.90 7.16
N ALA A 246 -8.09 27.38 7.66
CA ALA A 246 -7.12 28.18 8.41
C ALA A 246 -6.57 29.33 7.58
N LEU A 247 -6.12 29.04 6.35
CA LEU A 247 -5.60 30.04 5.42
C LEU A 247 -6.63 31.10 5.03
N LYS A 248 -7.89 30.71 4.82
CA LYS A 248 -8.98 31.65 4.60
C LYS A 248 -9.14 32.63 5.77
N ARG A 249 -9.00 32.15 7.01
CA ARG A 249 -9.07 32.99 8.22
C ARG A 249 -7.83 33.89 8.38
N LEU A 250 -6.69 33.46 7.87
CA LEU A 250 -5.44 34.24 7.82
C LEU A 250 -5.37 35.21 6.62
N GLY A 251 -6.42 35.28 5.78
CA GLY A 251 -6.49 36.20 4.64
C GLY A 251 -5.86 35.67 3.35
N ARG A 252 -5.26 34.49 3.33
CA ARG A 252 -4.57 33.86 2.17
C ARG A 252 -5.57 33.13 1.28
N ARG A 253 -6.44 33.90 0.60
CA ARG A 253 -7.61 33.37 -0.11
C ARG A 253 -7.28 32.52 -1.33
N GLU A 254 -6.28 32.89 -2.12
CA GLU A 254 -5.94 32.16 -3.35
C GLU A 254 -5.37 30.77 -3.01
N GLU A 255 -4.46 30.69 -2.06
CA GLU A 255 -3.92 29.41 -1.59
C GLU A 255 -5.02 28.51 -0.97
N SER A 256 -5.91 29.12 -0.18
CA SER A 256 -7.09 28.41 0.35
C SER A 256 -7.95 27.81 -0.76
N LYS A 257 -8.15 28.52 -1.88
CA LYS A 257 -8.94 28.04 -3.02
C LYS A 257 -8.30 26.82 -3.68
N GLN A 258 -6.99 26.87 -3.95
CA GLN A 258 -6.24 25.75 -4.54
C GLN A 258 -6.32 24.49 -3.67
N LEU A 259 -6.18 24.64 -2.35
CA LEU A 259 -6.27 23.51 -1.42
C LEU A 259 -7.69 22.95 -1.31
N LEU A 260 -8.71 23.80 -1.43
CA LEU A 260 -10.10 23.35 -1.49
C LEU A 260 -10.40 22.57 -2.78
N GLU A 261 -9.80 22.95 -3.90
CA GLU A 261 -9.88 22.17 -5.15
C GLU A 261 -9.21 20.79 -4.98
N ARG A 262 -8.05 20.74 -4.34
CA ARG A 262 -7.38 19.47 -4.01
C ARG A 262 -8.23 18.60 -3.10
N PHE A 263 -8.83 19.15 -2.05
CA PHE A 263 -9.79 18.45 -1.18
C PHE A 263 -10.93 17.84 -2.00
N ARG A 264 -11.55 18.62 -2.90
CA ARG A 264 -12.67 18.15 -3.73
C ARG A 264 -12.25 17.01 -4.67
N ALA A 265 -11.06 17.11 -5.27
CA ALA A 265 -10.53 16.05 -6.13
C ALA A 265 -10.32 14.75 -5.36
N LEU A 266 -9.79 14.81 -4.13
CA LEU A 266 -9.61 13.66 -3.26
C LEU A 266 -10.96 13.08 -2.79
N ASP A 267 -11.93 13.94 -2.46
CA ASP A 267 -13.28 13.52 -2.06
C ASP A 267 -13.98 12.74 -3.18
N GLN A 268 -13.91 13.24 -4.43
CA GLN A 268 -14.43 12.55 -5.61
C GLN A 268 -13.74 11.19 -5.87
N GLN A 269 -12.43 11.09 -5.60
CA GLN A 269 -11.74 9.81 -5.73
C GLN A 269 -12.23 8.78 -4.70
N LEU A 270 -12.49 9.22 -3.48
CA LEU A 270 -13.03 8.35 -2.43
C LEU A 270 -14.47 7.93 -2.71
N ASP A 271 -15.32 8.83 -3.23
CA ASP A 271 -16.67 8.48 -3.65
C ASP A 271 -16.65 7.38 -4.73
N LYS A 272 -15.71 7.46 -5.70
CA LYS A 272 -15.53 6.40 -6.72
C LYS A 272 -15.08 5.06 -6.10
N ILE A 273 -14.21 5.08 -5.10
CA ILE A 273 -13.81 3.85 -4.38
C ILE A 273 -15.01 3.25 -3.66
N ASP A 274 -15.81 4.06 -2.96
CA ASP A 274 -17.02 3.61 -2.27
C ASP A 274 -18.06 3.03 -3.24
N ASP A 275 -18.17 3.59 -4.45
CA ASP A 275 -19.04 3.07 -5.50
C ASP A 275 -18.59 1.67 -5.96
N GLN A 276 -17.28 1.48 -6.21
CA GLN A 276 -16.74 0.17 -6.58
C GLN A 276 -16.92 -0.87 -5.45
N LEU A 277 -16.69 -0.48 -4.20
CA LEU A 277 -16.91 -1.36 -3.05
C LEU A 277 -18.36 -1.76 -2.88
N ARG A 278 -19.31 -0.85 -3.18
CA ARG A 278 -20.76 -1.18 -3.18
C ARG A 278 -21.12 -2.14 -4.32
N MET A 279 -20.57 -1.97 -5.51
CA MET A 279 -20.75 -2.91 -6.61
C MET A 279 -20.25 -4.30 -6.22
N LEU A 280 -19.06 -4.40 -5.66
CA LEU A 280 -18.49 -5.66 -5.18
C LEU A 280 -19.24 -6.27 -4.00
N GLY A 281 -19.96 -5.48 -3.22
CA GLY A 281 -20.88 -5.97 -2.19
C GLY A 281 -22.10 -6.69 -2.76
N ASN A 282 -22.55 -6.30 -3.96
CA ASN A 282 -23.67 -6.93 -4.66
C ASN A 282 -23.19 -8.06 -5.60
N GLU A 283 -22.09 -7.85 -6.28
CA GLU A 283 -21.48 -8.77 -7.25
C GLU A 283 -20.00 -9.02 -6.88
N PRO A 284 -19.73 -9.93 -5.95
CA PRO A 284 -18.36 -10.18 -5.45
C PRO A 284 -17.36 -10.62 -6.54
N ASP A 285 -17.84 -11.22 -7.62
CA ASP A 285 -17.01 -11.72 -8.73
C ASP A 285 -16.91 -10.73 -9.90
N ASP A 286 -17.34 -9.47 -9.72
CA ASP A 286 -17.13 -8.43 -10.75
C ASP A 286 -15.63 -8.08 -10.83
N HIS A 287 -14.95 -8.68 -11.82
CA HIS A 287 -13.53 -8.47 -12.06
C HIS A 287 -13.22 -7.05 -12.57
N GLU A 288 -14.17 -6.41 -13.27
CA GLU A 288 -13.97 -5.05 -13.77
C GLU A 288 -14.02 -4.04 -12.61
N ALA A 289 -15.01 -4.15 -11.72
CA ALA A 289 -15.08 -3.33 -10.50
C ALA A 289 -13.82 -3.49 -9.64
N ARG A 290 -13.28 -4.72 -9.51
CA ARG A 290 -12.00 -4.96 -8.82
C ARG A 290 -10.84 -4.29 -9.51
N ALA A 291 -10.76 -4.35 -10.85
CA ALA A 291 -9.68 -3.71 -11.59
C ALA A 291 -9.77 -2.17 -11.51
N GLN A 292 -10.98 -1.61 -11.54
CA GLN A 292 -11.18 -0.18 -11.32
C GLN A 292 -10.76 0.24 -9.90
N LEU A 293 -11.08 -0.57 -8.90
CA LEU A 293 -10.62 -0.35 -7.53
C LEU A 293 -9.08 -0.37 -7.46
N GLY A 294 -8.43 -1.30 -8.15
CA GLY A 294 -6.97 -1.36 -8.28
C GLY A 294 -6.38 -0.09 -8.89
N LEU A 295 -7.00 0.45 -9.93
CA LEU A 295 -6.59 1.71 -10.55
C LEU A 295 -6.72 2.89 -9.59
N LEU A 296 -7.86 3.00 -8.89
CA LEU A 296 -8.12 4.07 -7.92
C LEU A 296 -7.13 4.03 -6.76
N TYR A 297 -6.85 2.84 -6.21
CA TYR A 297 -5.82 2.67 -5.18
C TYR A 297 -4.41 3.03 -5.68
N THR A 298 -4.08 2.68 -6.94
CA THR A 298 -2.79 3.07 -7.56
C THR A 298 -2.65 4.58 -7.62
N GLN A 299 -3.72 5.30 -8.00
CA GLN A 299 -3.74 6.77 -8.06
C GLN A 299 -3.58 7.42 -6.68
N GLN A 300 -4.00 6.73 -5.61
CA GLN A 300 -3.82 7.16 -4.22
C GLN A 300 -2.50 6.71 -3.59
N GLY A 301 -1.59 6.05 -4.33
CA GLY A 301 -0.36 5.50 -3.77
C GLY A 301 -0.57 4.30 -2.82
N ARG A 302 -1.78 3.76 -2.75
CA ARG A 302 -2.16 2.59 -1.94
C ARG A 302 -1.82 1.31 -2.71
N PHE A 303 -0.51 1.09 -2.93
CA PHE A 303 -0.03 0.07 -3.86
C PHE A 303 -0.29 -1.36 -3.39
N ALA A 304 -0.31 -1.61 -2.09
CA ALA A 304 -0.60 -2.94 -1.55
C ALA A 304 -2.05 -3.35 -1.82
N GLU A 305 -3.01 -2.45 -1.57
CA GLU A 305 -4.43 -2.68 -1.85
C GLU A 305 -4.70 -2.74 -3.37
N ALA A 306 -3.98 -1.94 -4.15
CA ALA A 306 -4.06 -2.00 -5.60
C ALA A 306 -3.60 -3.36 -6.15
N ALA A 307 -2.48 -3.90 -5.62
CA ALA A 307 -1.97 -5.22 -6.01
C ALA A 307 -2.98 -6.32 -5.69
N GLU A 308 -3.60 -6.27 -4.51
CA GLU A 308 -4.62 -7.24 -4.13
C GLU A 308 -5.85 -7.17 -5.04
N ALA A 309 -6.34 -5.96 -5.32
CA ALA A 309 -7.48 -5.75 -6.21
C ALA A 309 -7.21 -6.30 -7.64
N TYR A 310 -6.03 -6.00 -8.22
CA TYR A 310 -5.66 -6.54 -9.54
C TYR A 310 -5.43 -8.05 -9.51
N ARG A 311 -4.87 -8.60 -8.44
CA ARG A 311 -4.67 -10.05 -8.29
C ARG A 311 -5.99 -10.80 -8.27
N LEU A 312 -6.97 -10.29 -7.50
CA LEU A 312 -8.31 -10.85 -7.46
C LEU A 312 -9.01 -10.73 -8.83
N ALA A 313 -8.89 -9.57 -9.51
CA ALA A 313 -9.41 -9.40 -10.87
C ALA A 313 -8.79 -10.40 -11.86
N SER A 314 -7.45 -10.60 -11.79
CA SER A 314 -6.74 -11.57 -12.64
C SER A 314 -7.08 -13.03 -12.35
N ARG A 315 -7.53 -13.34 -11.13
CA ARG A 315 -7.99 -14.69 -10.77
C ARG A 315 -9.35 -14.99 -11.39
N ILE A 316 -10.26 -14.01 -11.39
CA ILE A 316 -11.61 -14.16 -11.95
C ILE A 316 -11.55 -14.14 -13.47
N ALA A 317 -10.72 -13.27 -14.06
CA ALA A 317 -10.49 -13.17 -15.50
C ALA A 317 -9.01 -13.43 -15.84
N PRO A 318 -8.56 -14.71 -15.88
CA PRO A 318 -7.16 -15.08 -16.01
C PRO A 318 -6.55 -14.68 -17.36
N ASP A 319 -7.37 -14.56 -18.41
CA ASP A 319 -6.95 -14.20 -19.76
C ASP A 319 -6.90 -12.69 -19.99
N SER A 320 -7.10 -11.89 -18.98
CA SER A 320 -7.03 -10.43 -19.10
C SER A 320 -5.58 -9.94 -19.09
N LEU A 321 -5.03 -9.68 -20.26
CA LEU A 321 -3.73 -9.05 -20.48
C LEU A 321 -3.59 -7.75 -19.66
N ARG A 322 -4.66 -6.93 -19.62
CA ARG A 322 -4.68 -5.65 -18.92
C ARG A 322 -4.41 -5.79 -17.42
N TYR A 323 -5.01 -6.78 -16.77
CA TYR A 323 -4.85 -6.97 -15.33
C TYR A 323 -3.45 -7.48 -14.99
N ARG A 324 -2.91 -8.41 -15.79
CA ARG A 324 -1.55 -8.92 -15.67
C ARG A 324 -0.52 -7.80 -15.81
N ASN A 325 -0.66 -6.98 -16.87
CA ASN A 325 0.22 -5.84 -17.08
C ASN A 325 0.14 -4.82 -15.94
N ASN A 326 -1.07 -4.48 -15.46
CA ASN A 326 -1.23 -3.52 -14.37
C ASN A 326 -0.63 -4.04 -13.06
N LEU A 327 -0.79 -5.33 -12.78
CA LEU A 327 -0.20 -5.98 -11.62
C LEU A 327 1.34 -5.99 -11.71
N GLY A 328 1.88 -6.32 -12.88
CA GLY A 328 3.32 -6.25 -13.14
C GLY A 328 3.89 -4.85 -12.94
N ASN A 329 3.23 -3.81 -13.47
CA ASN A 329 3.61 -2.40 -13.28
C ASN A 329 3.61 -2.01 -11.80
N LEU A 330 2.65 -2.52 -11.05
CA LEU A 330 2.54 -2.24 -9.62
C LEU A 330 3.68 -2.90 -8.84
N TYR A 331 4.00 -4.17 -9.14
CA TYR A 331 5.14 -4.86 -8.55
C TYR A 331 6.47 -4.18 -8.90
N LEU A 332 6.62 -3.67 -10.12
CA LEU A 332 7.79 -2.89 -10.53
C LEU A 332 7.94 -1.63 -9.66
N ARG A 333 6.86 -0.89 -9.42
CA ARG A 333 6.86 0.29 -8.54
C ARG A 333 7.15 -0.04 -7.08
N LEU A 334 6.75 -1.21 -6.60
CA LEU A 334 7.04 -1.71 -5.26
C LEU A 334 8.46 -2.29 -5.12
N GLY A 335 9.25 -2.34 -6.19
CA GLY A 335 10.57 -2.98 -6.22
C GLY A 335 10.52 -4.51 -6.13
N GLN A 336 9.35 -5.11 -6.30
CA GLN A 336 9.14 -6.56 -6.28
C GLN A 336 9.39 -7.14 -7.68
N LEU A 337 10.63 -7.05 -8.12
CA LEU A 337 11.02 -7.23 -9.52
C LEU A 337 10.76 -8.63 -10.07
N ASP A 338 11.01 -9.68 -9.27
CA ASP A 338 10.72 -11.08 -9.70
C ASP A 338 9.22 -11.31 -9.91
N GLN A 339 8.37 -10.70 -9.08
CA GLN A 339 6.92 -10.77 -9.25
C GLN A 339 6.46 -10.01 -10.50
N ALA A 340 7.07 -8.84 -10.77
CA ALA A 340 6.81 -8.09 -11.99
C ALA A 340 7.16 -8.92 -13.24
N VAL A 341 8.34 -9.57 -13.25
CA VAL A 341 8.77 -10.47 -14.34
C VAL A 341 7.74 -11.57 -14.56
N ALA A 342 7.28 -12.23 -13.48
CA ALA A 342 6.31 -13.32 -13.59
C ALA A 342 4.99 -12.86 -14.22
N GLU A 343 4.45 -11.71 -13.81
CA GLU A 343 3.19 -11.20 -14.38
C GLU A 343 3.34 -10.75 -15.84
N TYR A 344 4.47 -10.13 -16.21
CA TYR A 344 4.74 -9.77 -17.61
C TYR A 344 4.95 -11.00 -18.51
N GLN A 345 5.58 -12.06 -17.99
CA GLN A 345 5.71 -13.32 -18.74
C GLN A 345 4.35 -13.97 -18.98
N VAL A 346 3.43 -13.95 -17.99
CA VAL A 346 2.05 -14.41 -18.19
C VAL A 346 1.35 -13.54 -19.24
N ALA A 347 1.48 -12.22 -19.16
CA ALA A 347 0.89 -11.32 -20.15
C ALA A 347 1.41 -11.60 -21.57
N LEU A 348 2.71 -11.86 -21.73
CA LEU A 348 3.32 -12.20 -23.03
C LEU A 348 3.02 -13.63 -23.50
N HIS A 349 2.62 -14.52 -22.60
CA HIS A 349 2.08 -15.82 -22.99
C HIS A 349 0.67 -15.68 -23.58
N LEU A 350 -0.14 -14.75 -23.06
CA LEU A 350 -1.47 -14.45 -23.60
C LEU A 350 -1.39 -13.70 -24.95
N ASP A 351 -0.48 -12.77 -25.06
CA ASP A 351 -0.21 -12.02 -26.32
C ASP A 351 1.31 -11.83 -26.52
N PRO A 352 1.95 -12.71 -27.32
CA PRO A 352 3.37 -12.59 -27.65
C PRO A 352 3.73 -11.33 -28.45
N GLU A 353 2.76 -10.67 -29.06
CA GLU A 353 2.97 -9.44 -29.85
C GLU A 353 2.80 -8.15 -29.01
N TYR A 354 2.53 -8.26 -27.72
CA TYR A 354 2.32 -7.12 -26.84
C TYR A 354 3.63 -6.33 -26.58
N ALA A 355 3.89 -5.32 -27.42
CA ALA A 355 5.12 -4.52 -27.38
C ALA A 355 5.39 -3.91 -26.01
N LYS A 356 4.34 -3.35 -25.35
CA LYS A 356 4.46 -2.74 -24.02
C LYS A 356 4.80 -3.77 -22.93
N GLY A 357 4.33 -5.02 -23.07
CA GLY A 357 4.71 -6.12 -22.18
C GLY A 357 6.20 -6.45 -22.27
N HIS A 358 6.73 -6.52 -23.47
CA HIS A 358 8.17 -6.72 -23.71
C HIS A 358 9.01 -5.57 -23.15
N TYR A 359 8.57 -4.32 -23.33
CA TYR A 359 9.24 -3.15 -22.76
C TYR A 359 9.27 -3.20 -21.23
N ASN A 360 8.11 -3.44 -20.59
CA ASN A 360 7.99 -3.52 -19.13
C ASN A 360 8.82 -4.69 -18.56
N LEU A 361 8.84 -5.83 -19.25
CA LEU A 361 9.68 -6.98 -18.88
C LEU A 361 11.17 -6.63 -18.95
N GLY A 362 11.57 -5.90 -20.00
CA GLY A 362 12.93 -5.38 -20.13
C GLY A 362 13.33 -4.48 -18.96
N GLN A 363 12.45 -3.57 -18.54
CA GLN A 363 12.68 -2.71 -17.37
C GLN A 363 12.82 -3.52 -16.07
N ALA A 364 11.97 -4.54 -15.88
CA ALA A 364 12.06 -5.40 -14.69
C ALA A 364 13.38 -6.18 -14.66
N TYR A 365 13.85 -6.71 -15.80
CA TYR A 365 15.16 -7.35 -15.89
C TYR A 365 16.32 -6.38 -15.67
N MET A 366 16.22 -5.13 -16.15
CA MET A 366 17.23 -4.10 -15.84
C MET A 366 17.32 -3.86 -14.33
N GLY A 367 16.20 -3.77 -13.64
CA GLY A 367 16.14 -3.63 -12.19
C GLY A 367 16.80 -4.80 -11.45
N LEU A 368 16.67 -6.03 -11.99
CA LEU A 368 17.33 -7.24 -11.50
C LEU A 368 18.79 -7.35 -11.93
N GLN A 369 19.32 -6.40 -12.70
CA GLN A 369 20.65 -6.43 -13.32
C GLN A 369 20.87 -7.61 -14.29
N ARG A 370 19.79 -8.18 -14.81
CA ARG A 370 19.79 -9.26 -15.81
C ARG A 370 19.80 -8.64 -17.22
N PHE A 371 20.96 -8.07 -17.59
CA PHE A 371 21.08 -7.16 -18.74
C PHE A 371 20.90 -7.84 -20.09
N ASP A 372 21.33 -9.10 -20.24
CA ASP A 372 21.14 -9.85 -21.50
C ASP A 372 19.66 -10.13 -21.75
N GLU A 373 18.89 -10.50 -20.73
CA GLU A 373 17.46 -10.75 -20.81
C GLU A 373 16.68 -9.44 -21.00
N ALA A 374 17.17 -8.35 -20.39
CA ALA A 374 16.62 -7.02 -20.64
C ALA A 374 16.78 -6.62 -22.10
N LEU A 375 17.97 -6.80 -22.68
CA LEU A 375 18.25 -6.49 -24.08
C LEU A 375 17.42 -7.36 -25.02
N ALA A 376 17.28 -8.65 -24.75
CA ALA A 376 16.42 -9.56 -25.51
C ALA A 376 14.96 -9.11 -25.50
N SER A 377 14.43 -8.76 -24.32
CA SER A 377 13.04 -8.30 -24.16
C SER A 377 12.81 -6.95 -24.86
N LEU A 378 13.70 -5.97 -24.66
CA LEU A 378 13.62 -4.68 -25.35
C LEU A 378 13.80 -4.82 -26.87
N GLY A 379 14.62 -5.76 -27.33
CA GLY A 379 14.75 -6.09 -28.74
C GLY A 379 13.45 -6.61 -29.37
N GLN A 380 12.64 -7.37 -28.60
CA GLN A 380 11.29 -7.76 -29.03
C GLN A 380 10.34 -6.56 -29.04
N ALA A 381 10.41 -5.66 -28.08
CA ALA A 381 9.64 -4.42 -28.08
C ALA A 381 9.98 -3.55 -29.30
N LYS A 382 11.28 -3.37 -29.62
CA LYS A 382 11.77 -2.61 -30.80
C LYS A 382 11.27 -3.19 -32.11
N LYS A 383 11.22 -4.52 -32.28
CA LYS A 383 10.70 -5.14 -33.51
C LYS A 383 9.25 -4.73 -33.81
N ARG A 384 8.44 -4.48 -32.76
CA ARG A 384 7.02 -4.12 -32.87
C ARG A 384 6.79 -2.60 -32.90
N SER A 385 7.69 -1.85 -32.31
CA SER A 385 7.68 -0.39 -32.24
C SER A 385 9.10 0.16 -32.46
N PRO A 386 9.59 0.18 -33.72
CA PRO A 386 10.99 0.50 -34.04
C PRO A 386 11.41 1.92 -33.63
N GLU A 387 10.49 2.87 -33.64
CA GLU A 387 10.73 4.29 -33.34
C GLU A 387 10.40 4.68 -31.90
N ASP A 388 10.02 3.70 -31.05
CA ASP A 388 9.71 4.01 -29.64
C ASP A 388 10.94 4.57 -28.93
N VAL A 389 10.78 5.79 -28.42
CA VAL A 389 11.85 6.60 -27.81
C VAL A 389 12.45 5.91 -26.58
N GLU A 390 11.59 5.44 -25.69
CA GLU A 390 12.00 4.80 -24.45
C GLU A 390 12.68 3.46 -24.70
N VAL A 391 12.13 2.65 -25.61
CA VAL A 391 12.73 1.35 -25.97
C VAL A 391 14.12 1.56 -26.54
N ASN A 392 14.30 2.48 -27.51
CA ASN A 392 15.60 2.75 -28.10
C ASN A 392 16.58 3.38 -27.10
N TYR A 393 16.12 4.24 -26.20
CA TYR A 393 16.94 4.80 -25.14
C TYR A 393 17.51 3.70 -24.23
N PHE A 394 16.66 2.79 -23.71
CA PHE A 394 17.13 1.71 -22.84
C PHE A 394 18.02 0.69 -23.56
N ILE A 395 17.75 0.38 -24.82
CA ILE A 395 18.64 -0.44 -25.66
C ILE A 395 20.01 0.23 -25.77
N GLY A 396 20.03 1.53 -26.05
CA GLY A 396 21.25 2.31 -26.13
C GLY A 396 22.06 2.32 -24.81
N LEU A 397 21.40 2.43 -23.67
CA LEU A 397 22.04 2.33 -22.35
C LEU A 397 22.67 0.94 -22.11
N LEU A 398 21.97 -0.12 -22.49
CA LEU A 398 22.47 -1.50 -22.32
C LEU A 398 23.68 -1.77 -23.22
N HIS A 399 23.66 -1.35 -24.48
CA HIS A 399 24.81 -1.46 -25.38
C HIS A 399 26.00 -0.62 -24.90
N ALA A 400 25.76 0.62 -24.44
CA ALA A 400 26.83 1.45 -23.88
C ALA A 400 27.46 0.81 -22.62
N ARG A 401 26.66 0.17 -21.77
CA ARG A 401 27.13 -0.59 -20.62
C ARG A 401 27.97 -1.80 -21.01
N ALA A 402 27.60 -2.50 -22.08
CA ALA A 402 28.36 -3.63 -22.65
C ALA A 402 29.64 -3.19 -23.38
N GLY A 403 29.84 -1.87 -23.56
CA GLY A 403 30.98 -1.33 -24.31
C GLY A 403 30.76 -1.27 -25.82
N ASP A 404 29.56 -1.64 -26.28
CA ASP A 404 29.18 -1.65 -27.69
C ASP A 404 28.65 -0.27 -28.13
N PHE A 405 29.56 0.69 -28.16
CA PHE A 405 29.21 2.09 -28.40
C PHE A 405 28.68 2.36 -29.80
N ALA A 406 28.92 1.47 -30.78
CA ALA A 406 28.37 1.62 -32.11
C ALA A 406 26.85 1.39 -32.12
N GLN A 407 26.41 0.26 -31.55
CA GLN A 407 24.99 -0.04 -31.41
C GLN A 407 24.28 0.91 -30.40
N ALA A 408 25.02 1.34 -29.38
CA ALA A 408 24.51 2.36 -28.48
C ALA A 408 24.17 3.68 -29.20
N ALA A 409 25.08 4.13 -30.09
CA ALA A 409 24.86 5.36 -30.86
C ALA A 409 23.68 5.24 -31.83
N GLU A 410 23.53 4.09 -32.50
CA GLU A 410 22.38 3.84 -33.38
C GLU A 410 21.05 3.91 -32.65
N ALA A 411 20.93 3.25 -31.51
CA ALA A 411 19.70 3.24 -30.74
C ALA A 411 19.42 4.64 -30.11
N LEU A 412 20.43 5.28 -29.53
CA LEU A 412 20.26 6.61 -28.93
C LEU A 412 19.95 7.69 -29.96
N ALA A 413 20.44 7.56 -31.21
CA ALA A 413 20.08 8.49 -32.27
C ALA A 413 18.58 8.44 -32.59
N VAL A 414 17.99 7.26 -32.65
CA VAL A 414 16.52 7.09 -32.85
C VAL A 414 15.76 7.74 -31.67
N ALA A 415 16.23 7.52 -30.43
CA ALA A 415 15.58 8.13 -29.27
C ALA A 415 15.63 9.67 -29.29
N VAL A 416 16.77 10.25 -29.71
CA VAL A 416 16.97 11.70 -29.83
C VAL A 416 16.18 12.28 -31.01
N GLU A 417 16.05 11.54 -32.11
CA GLU A 417 15.23 11.94 -33.27
C GLU A 417 13.73 11.99 -32.89
N GLY A 418 13.24 10.99 -32.15
CA GLY A 418 11.86 10.93 -31.70
C GLY A 418 11.52 11.94 -30.58
N ARG A 419 12.51 12.34 -29.78
CA ARG A 419 12.38 13.35 -28.73
C ARG A 419 13.62 14.24 -28.68
N PRO A 420 13.65 15.35 -29.47
CA PRO A 420 14.81 16.23 -29.54
C PRO A 420 15.21 16.89 -28.24
N GLU A 421 14.29 17.09 -27.30
CA GLU A 421 14.51 17.64 -25.97
C GLU A 421 14.96 16.60 -24.92
N PHE A 422 15.17 15.34 -25.32
CA PHE A 422 15.60 14.29 -24.37
C PHE A 422 17.09 14.47 -23.99
N PHE A 423 17.31 15.31 -23.01
CA PHE A 423 18.66 15.74 -22.59
C PHE A 423 19.59 14.58 -22.25
N ASP A 424 19.12 13.60 -21.46
CA ASP A 424 19.93 12.45 -21.04
C ASP A 424 20.31 11.54 -22.22
N ALA A 425 19.36 11.30 -23.13
CA ALA A 425 19.65 10.52 -24.36
C ALA A 425 20.73 11.20 -25.20
N ARG A 426 20.68 12.55 -25.39
CA ARG A 426 21.69 13.32 -26.10
C ARG A 426 23.05 13.23 -25.43
N GLN A 427 23.14 13.33 -24.11
CA GLN A 427 24.41 13.17 -23.39
C GLN A 427 25.03 11.79 -23.65
N LYS A 428 24.22 10.73 -23.57
CA LYS A 428 24.69 9.36 -23.82
C LYS A 428 25.09 9.17 -25.29
N LEU A 429 24.35 9.78 -26.23
CA LEU A 429 24.66 9.75 -27.67
C LEU A 429 25.99 10.45 -27.95
N ALA A 430 26.22 11.63 -27.38
CA ALA A 430 27.48 12.36 -27.55
C ALA A 430 28.67 11.53 -27.06
N VAL A 431 28.53 10.84 -25.93
CA VAL A 431 29.56 9.93 -25.40
C VAL A 431 29.77 8.74 -26.32
N ALA A 432 28.69 8.13 -26.83
CA ALA A 432 28.77 7.00 -27.76
C ALA A 432 29.48 7.39 -29.08
N TYR A 433 29.16 8.57 -29.63
CA TYR A 433 29.88 9.11 -30.79
C TYR A 433 31.37 9.34 -30.52
N LEU A 434 31.71 9.91 -29.36
CA LEU A 434 33.11 10.12 -28.99
C LEU A 434 33.88 8.80 -28.90
N LYS A 435 33.26 7.78 -28.28
CA LYS A 435 33.88 6.44 -28.12
C LYS A 435 34.00 5.68 -29.43
N THR A 436 33.21 5.98 -30.45
CA THR A 436 33.28 5.41 -31.80
C THR A 436 34.11 6.24 -32.77
N GLY A 437 34.78 7.31 -32.30
CA GLY A 437 35.62 8.18 -33.13
C GLY A 437 34.83 9.20 -33.96
N LYS A 438 33.52 9.29 -33.84
CA LYS A 438 32.66 10.28 -34.53
C LYS A 438 32.69 11.62 -33.80
N VAL A 439 33.87 12.25 -33.76
CA VAL A 439 34.15 13.44 -32.92
C VAL A 439 33.27 14.62 -33.33
N GLU A 440 33.02 14.84 -34.60
CA GLU A 440 32.21 15.98 -35.06
C GLU A 440 30.71 15.80 -34.72
N ASP A 441 30.19 14.58 -34.78
CA ASP A 441 28.83 14.30 -34.36
C ASP A 441 28.69 14.48 -32.84
N SER A 442 29.67 14.03 -32.06
CA SER A 442 29.73 14.28 -30.63
C SER A 442 29.69 15.79 -30.29
N LYS A 443 30.51 16.60 -30.99
CA LYS A 443 30.52 18.06 -30.81
C LYS A 443 29.17 18.71 -31.14
N ARG A 444 28.47 18.24 -32.18
CA ARG A 444 27.13 18.74 -32.54
C ARG A 444 26.14 18.49 -31.39
N GLU A 445 26.09 17.25 -30.87
CA GLU A 445 25.21 16.94 -29.73
C GLU A 445 25.59 17.77 -28.49
N MET A 446 26.86 17.94 -28.20
CA MET A 446 27.33 18.79 -27.07
C MET A 446 26.92 20.26 -27.22
N ALA A 447 26.96 20.81 -28.42
CA ALA A 447 26.50 22.19 -28.69
C ALA A 447 25.00 22.34 -28.44
N VAL A 448 24.20 21.33 -28.83
CA VAL A 448 22.74 21.33 -28.54
C VAL A 448 22.50 21.23 -27.04
N ILE A 449 23.20 20.35 -26.33
CA ILE A 449 23.11 20.22 -24.88
C ILE A 449 23.44 21.54 -24.18
N GLN A 450 24.49 22.25 -24.62
CA GLN A 450 24.86 23.54 -24.05
C GLN A 450 23.74 24.59 -24.24
N LYS A 451 23.16 24.64 -25.45
CA LYS A 451 22.04 25.53 -25.75
C LYS A 451 20.82 25.24 -24.86
N MET A 452 20.47 23.96 -24.66
CA MET A 452 19.36 23.54 -23.78
C MET A 452 19.57 23.98 -22.34
N LYS A 453 20.81 23.94 -21.82
CA LYS A 453 21.14 24.44 -20.49
C LYS A 453 20.95 25.95 -20.37
N GLU A 454 21.43 26.70 -21.36
CA GLU A 454 21.31 28.17 -21.39
C GLU A 454 19.86 28.66 -21.50
N GLU A 455 19.01 27.87 -22.15
CA GLU A 455 17.57 28.15 -22.24
C GLU A 455 16.86 27.82 -20.94
N GLY A 456 17.19 26.70 -20.27
CA GLY A 456 16.62 26.33 -18.96
C GLY A 456 16.99 27.29 -17.82
N GLU A 457 18.20 27.88 -17.85
CA GLU A 457 18.63 28.89 -16.86
C GLU A 457 17.94 30.27 -17.02
N LYS A 458 17.26 30.52 -18.15
CA LYS A 458 16.52 31.76 -18.41
C LYS A 458 15.06 31.70 -17.97
N ASP A 459 14.54 30.49 -17.75
CA ASP A 459 13.14 30.26 -17.34
C ASP A 459 12.99 30.04 -15.82
N GLU A 460 14.11 29.99 -15.05
CA GLU A 460 14.16 30.07 -13.59
C GLU A 460 14.41 31.52 -13.10
#